data_2ef033e94c11e3e8ccd30631d6fac29e
#
_entry.id   2ef033e94c11e3e8ccd30631d6fac29e
#
_cell.length_a   1.000
_cell.length_b   1.000
_cell.length_c   1.000
_cell.angle_alpha   90.00
_cell.angle_beta   90.00
_cell.angle_gamma   90.00
#
_symmetry.space_group_name_H-M   'P 1'
#
loop_
_entity.id
_entity.type
_entity.pdbx_description
1 polymer ?
#
loop_
_entity_poly.entity_id
_entity_poly.type
_entity_poly.pdbx_seq_one_letter_code
_entity_poly.pdbx_strand_id
1 'polypeptide(L)'
;MDYLDLKELLTVIIPTLNEVEGIGLVIDEVLSIGIPKDNILVVDGGSTDGTVDVVRSKDVKLVMQEGRGKASAIATALKYVKTPYVAVLDGDYTYPAKHIPELLKKALEGYDEVLGFREYVEGSQPLIYRLGNYVLTKLFNILFNTKLNDVLTGMYVVKTSKLRELNFEFSGXSVEVEVLTHXASTSGRVTEVPITYRRRLGRKKLGVLDGFRIGRDIIRLTWRYNPAFLIFLLGSLLLIPGLLLGGYVAYHYFFTGIKYYVRGLVAIMLTLAGFQSLIAALITLYVKRVELRILRSIEALRTSE
;
A
#
# COMPACT_ATOMS: atom_id res chain seq x y z
N MET A 1 -4.09 28.21 16.76
CA MET A 1 -4.29 27.26 15.65
C MET A 1 -3.75 27.90 14.40
N ASP A 2 -2.58 27.48 13.96
CA ASP A 2 -2.01 28.03 12.74
C ASP A 2 -2.91 27.66 11.56
N TYR A 3 -3.28 28.64 10.79
CA TYR A 3 -4.16 28.50 9.64
C TYR A 3 -3.41 27.69 8.56
N LEU A 4 -3.79 26.45 8.35
CA LEU A 4 -3.23 25.66 7.25
C LEU A 4 -3.69 26.24 5.93
N ASP A 5 -2.76 26.67 5.10
CA ASP A 5 -3.08 27.15 3.77
C ASP A 5 -3.32 25.95 2.84
N LEU A 6 -4.53 25.43 2.90
CA LEU A 6 -4.92 24.23 2.15
C LEU A 6 -4.75 24.42 0.65
N LYS A 7 -4.98 25.65 0.16
CA LYS A 7 -4.86 25.98 -1.27
C LYS A 7 -3.42 25.78 -1.76
N GLU A 8 -2.43 26.19 -0.97
CA GLU A 8 -1.02 26.10 -1.36
C GLU A 8 -0.44 24.70 -1.08
N LEU A 9 -1.02 23.94 -0.15
CA LEU A 9 -0.43 22.68 0.33
C LEU A 9 -1.02 21.45 -0.29
N LEU A 10 -2.31 21.42 -0.66
CA LEU A 10 -3.02 20.16 -0.88
C LEU A 10 -3.91 20.17 -2.12
N THR A 11 -3.80 19.11 -2.91
CA THR A 11 -4.78 18.76 -3.96
C THR A 11 -5.49 17.48 -3.53
N VAL A 12 -6.81 17.46 -3.63
CA VAL A 12 -7.61 16.28 -3.33
C VAL A 12 -7.93 15.56 -4.64
N ILE A 13 -7.48 14.31 -4.77
CA ILE A 13 -7.74 13.45 -5.92
C ILE A 13 -8.86 12.47 -5.57
N ILE A 14 -9.90 12.43 -6.39
CA ILE A 14 -11.05 11.54 -6.20
C ILE A 14 -11.20 10.67 -7.47
N PRO A 15 -10.57 9.49 -7.49
CA PRO A 15 -10.80 8.55 -8.60
C PRO A 15 -12.25 8.06 -8.57
N THR A 16 -12.94 8.10 -9.70
CA THR A 16 -14.34 7.68 -9.78
C THR A 16 -14.61 6.74 -10.95
N LEU A 17 -15.53 5.81 -10.73
CA LEU A 17 -16.11 4.97 -11.78
C LEU A 17 -17.48 4.52 -11.29
N ASN A 18 -18.54 5.07 -11.89
CA ASN A 18 -19.93 4.74 -11.54
C ASN A 18 -20.19 4.93 -10.02
N GLU A 19 -20.03 6.19 -9.57
CA GLU A 19 -20.24 6.60 -8.18
C GLU A 19 -21.30 7.74 -8.10
N VAL A 20 -22.32 7.70 -8.94
CA VAL A 20 -23.34 8.77 -9.05
C VAL A 20 -24.01 9.06 -7.69
N GLU A 21 -24.19 8.03 -6.83
CA GLU A 21 -24.88 8.19 -5.56
C GLU A 21 -24.02 8.89 -4.49
N GLY A 22 -22.69 8.79 -4.58
CA GLY A 22 -21.79 9.29 -3.54
C GLY A 22 -20.97 10.51 -3.94
N ILE A 23 -20.63 10.65 -5.21
CA ILE A 23 -19.60 11.61 -5.64
C ILE A 23 -19.97 13.06 -5.30
N GLY A 24 -21.23 13.44 -5.47
CA GLY A 24 -21.68 14.80 -5.16
C GLY A 24 -21.53 15.13 -3.68
N LEU A 25 -21.86 14.19 -2.82
CA LEU A 25 -21.73 14.35 -1.36
C LEU A 25 -20.25 14.43 -0.94
N VAL A 26 -19.39 13.63 -1.57
CA VAL A 26 -17.94 13.67 -1.30
C VAL A 26 -17.37 15.05 -1.67
N ILE A 27 -17.71 15.56 -2.86
CA ILE A 27 -17.24 16.88 -3.30
C ILE A 27 -17.73 17.97 -2.32
N ASP A 28 -19.00 17.91 -1.91
CA ASP A 28 -19.55 18.90 -0.97
C ASP A 28 -18.81 18.86 0.37
N GLU A 29 -18.47 17.67 0.88
CA GLU A 29 -17.69 17.55 2.11
C GLU A 29 -16.29 18.13 1.97
N VAL A 30 -15.62 17.87 0.83
CA VAL A 30 -14.27 18.39 0.59
C VAL A 30 -14.30 19.92 0.52
N LEU A 31 -15.31 20.48 -0.14
CA LEU A 31 -15.50 21.93 -0.19
C LEU A 31 -15.75 22.51 1.20
N SER A 32 -16.53 21.80 2.03
CA SER A 32 -16.92 22.28 3.36
C SER A 32 -15.74 22.39 4.34
N ILE A 33 -14.64 21.65 4.13
CA ILE A 33 -13.45 21.74 4.97
C ILE A 33 -12.47 22.83 4.52
N GLY A 34 -12.83 23.60 3.48
CA GLY A 34 -12.04 24.72 3.02
C GLY A 34 -11.10 24.44 1.84
N ILE A 35 -11.21 23.27 1.21
CA ILE A 35 -10.45 22.99 -0.02
C ILE A 35 -11.11 23.76 -1.16
N PRO A 36 -10.40 24.64 -1.87
CA PRO A 36 -11.01 25.37 -2.99
C PRO A 36 -11.27 24.44 -4.17
N LYS A 37 -12.25 24.84 -5.01
CA LYS A 37 -12.66 24.05 -6.19
C LYS A 37 -11.50 23.69 -7.11
N ASP A 38 -10.55 24.60 -7.29
CA ASP A 38 -9.38 24.39 -8.15
C ASP A 38 -8.43 23.32 -7.63
N ASN A 39 -8.53 22.97 -6.33
CA ASN A 39 -7.70 21.95 -5.69
C ASN A 39 -8.42 20.61 -5.53
N ILE A 40 -9.62 20.47 -6.10
CA ILE A 40 -10.38 19.22 -6.14
C ILE A 40 -10.30 18.67 -7.56
N LEU A 41 -9.72 17.51 -7.70
CA LEU A 41 -9.49 16.88 -9.00
C LEU A 41 -10.19 15.51 -9.03
N VAL A 42 -11.30 15.46 -9.73
CA VAL A 42 -12.02 14.20 -9.98
C VAL A 42 -11.47 13.58 -11.25
N VAL A 43 -11.09 12.32 -11.17
CA VAL A 43 -10.56 11.58 -12.34
C VAL A 43 -11.52 10.43 -12.64
N ASP A 44 -12.21 10.54 -13.76
CA ASP A 44 -13.26 9.59 -14.12
C ASP A 44 -12.76 8.49 -15.04
N GLY A 45 -13.07 7.25 -14.68
CA GLY A 45 -12.66 6.04 -15.39
C GLY A 45 -13.59 5.60 -16.52
N GLY A 46 -14.47 6.47 -16.99
CA GLY A 46 -15.44 6.13 -18.05
C GLY A 46 -16.79 5.77 -17.48
N SER A 47 -17.29 6.54 -16.53
CA SER A 47 -18.60 6.30 -15.89
C SER A 47 -19.75 6.41 -16.91
N THR A 48 -20.77 5.58 -16.73
CA THR A 48 -21.94 5.51 -17.57
C THR A 48 -23.26 5.75 -16.82
N ASP A 49 -23.18 6.06 -15.53
CA ASP A 49 -24.34 6.16 -14.63
C ASP A 49 -24.76 7.60 -14.28
N GLY A 50 -24.16 8.61 -14.94
CA GLY A 50 -24.43 10.01 -14.61
C GLY A 50 -23.43 10.65 -13.66
N THR A 51 -22.41 9.92 -13.23
CA THR A 51 -21.34 10.45 -12.33
C THR A 51 -20.73 11.74 -12.90
N VAL A 52 -20.38 11.75 -14.19
CA VAL A 52 -19.73 12.88 -14.86
C VAL A 52 -20.61 14.14 -14.77
N ASP A 53 -21.92 13.99 -14.98
CA ASP A 53 -22.86 15.13 -14.94
C ASP A 53 -22.93 15.71 -13.51
N VAL A 54 -22.94 14.86 -12.48
CA VAL A 54 -22.92 15.32 -11.09
C VAL A 54 -21.63 16.12 -10.81
N VAL A 55 -20.47 15.59 -11.24
CA VAL A 55 -19.18 16.28 -11.02
C VAL A 55 -19.18 17.64 -11.72
N ARG A 56 -19.66 17.71 -12.97
CA ARG A 56 -19.75 18.97 -13.72
C ARG A 56 -20.62 19.99 -13.00
N SER A 57 -21.73 19.55 -12.39
CA SER A 57 -22.63 20.44 -11.65
C SER A 57 -21.96 21.05 -10.41
N LYS A 58 -20.89 20.44 -9.88
CA LYS A 58 -20.17 20.94 -8.70
C LYS A 58 -19.08 21.96 -9.07
N ASP A 59 -18.79 22.12 -10.35
CA ASP A 59 -17.81 23.09 -10.87
C ASP A 59 -16.40 22.86 -10.29
N VAL A 60 -16.02 21.59 -10.11
CA VAL A 60 -14.66 21.19 -9.75
C VAL A 60 -13.94 20.65 -10.98
N LYS A 61 -12.64 20.48 -10.90
CA LYS A 61 -11.84 20.00 -12.03
C LYS A 61 -12.14 18.52 -12.30
N LEU A 62 -12.55 18.22 -13.52
CA LEU A 62 -12.84 16.87 -13.99
C LEU A 62 -11.87 16.50 -15.11
N VAL A 63 -11.22 15.35 -14.97
CA VAL A 63 -10.31 14.81 -15.99
C VAL A 63 -10.71 13.37 -16.28
N MET A 64 -10.69 12.99 -17.55
CA MET A 64 -10.91 11.60 -17.94
C MET A 64 -9.58 10.85 -17.78
N GLN A 65 -9.61 9.69 -17.11
CA GLN A 65 -8.35 8.96 -16.87
C GLN A 65 -7.78 8.38 -18.17
N GLU A 66 -6.47 8.34 -18.22
CA GLU A 66 -5.72 7.66 -19.27
C GLU A 66 -5.40 6.24 -18.79
N GLY A 67 -5.90 5.24 -19.50
CA GLY A 67 -5.73 3.83 -19.11
C GLY A 67 -6.90 3.33 -18.26
N ARG A 68 -6.66 2.24 -17.51
CA ARG A 68 -7.71 1.58 -16.73
C ARG A 68 -7.27 1.35 -15.29
N GLY A 69 -8.23 1.41 -14.39
CA GLY A 69 -8.02 1.12 -12.97
C GLY A 69 -7.57 2.32 -12.16
N LYS A 70 -7.65 2.20 -10.84
CA LYS A 70 -7.40 3.31 -9.90
C LYS A 70 -5.95 3.86 -10.00
N ALA A 71 -4.97 3.01 -10.27
CA ALA A 71 -3.58 3.43 -10.45
C ALA A 71 -3.44 4.39 -11.64
N SER A 72 -4.13 4.09 -12.76
CA SER A 72 -4.14 4.95 -13.95
C SER A 72 -4.82 6.28 -13.66
N ALA A 73 -5.86 6.28 -12.83
CA ALA A 73 -6.52 7.52 -12.42
C ALA A 73 -5.55 8.42 -11.61
N ILE A 74 -4.80 7.83 -10.66
CA ILE A 74 -3.82 8.58 -9.87
C ILE A 74 -2.68 9.10 -10.76
N ALA A 75 -2.16 8.26 -11.67
CA ALA A 75 -1.11 8.65 -12.59
C ALA A 75 -1.57 9.80 -13.51
N THR A 76 -2.83 9.74 -13.99
CA THR A 76 -3.41 10.82 -14.78
C THR A 76 -3.52 12.10 -13.95
N ALA A 77 -4.01 11.99 -12.72
CA ALA A 77 -4.17 13.13 -11.82
C ALA A 77 -2.86 13.88 -11.57
N LEU A 78 -1.76 13.13 -11.40
CA LEU A 78 -0.45 13.71 -11.09
C LEU A 78 0.04 14.72 -12.14
N LYS A 79 -0.44 14.62 -13.39
CA LYS A 79 -0.13 15.58 -14.46
C LYS A 79 -0.67 16.97 -14.17
N TYR A 80 -1.68 17.07 -13.31
CA TYR A 80 -2.40 18.32 -12.98
C TYR A 80 -2.12 18.83 -11.56
N VAL A 81 -1.37 18.07 -10.76
CA VAL A 81 -1.07 18.43 -9.36
C VAL A 81 0.13 19.38 -9.32
N LYS A 82 -0.02 20.48 -8.59
CA LYS A 82 1.05 21.48 -8.39
C LYS A 82 1.41 21.65 -6.92
N THR A 83 0.60 21.11 -6.02
CA THR A 83 0.79 21.24 -4.56
C THR A 83 1.78 20.20 -4.04
N PRO A 84 2.45 20.47 -2.90
CA PRO A 84 3.42 19.51 -2.34
C PRO A 84 2.81 18.24 -1.76
N TYR A 85 1.51 18.24 -1.46
CA TYR A 85 0.79 17.08 -0.90
C TYR A 85 -0.45 16.79 -1.70
N VAL A 86 -0.82 15.51 -1.71
CA VAL A 86 -2.04 14.99 -2.33
C VAL A 86 -2.82 14.23 -1.28
N ALA A 87 -4.11 14.46 -1.18
CA ALA A 87 -5.04 13.59 -0.46
C ALA A 87 -5.80 12.75 -1.50
N VAL A 88 -5.90 11.47 -1.27
CA VAL A 88 -6.71 10.58 -2.10
C VAL A 88 -7.87 10.05 -1.26
N LEU A 89 -9.08 10.04 -1.81
CA LEU A 89 -10.23 9.39 -1.18
C LEU A 89 -11.20 8.90 -2.25
N ASP A 90 -11.96 7.87 -1.91
CA ASP A 90 -12.91 7.26 -2.83
C ASP A 90 -14.18 8.12 -3.00
N GLY A 91 -14.81 8.01 -4.17
CA GLY A 91 -16.01 8.77 -4.50
C GLY A 91 -17.32 8.18 -3.98
N ASP A 92 -17.26 7.12 -3.16
CA ASP A 92 -18.42 6.34 -2.72
C ASP A 92 -18.99 6.76 -1.35
N TYR A 93 -18.49 7.86 -0.79
CA TYR A 93 -18.96 8.45 0.47
C TYR A 93 -18.56 7.66 1.73
N THR A 94 -17.71 6.64 1.61
CA THR A 94 -17.28 5.85 2.79
C THR A 94 -16.30 6.62 3.69
N TYR A 95 -15.51 7.52 3.12
CA TYR A 95 -14.44 8.25 3.82
C TYR A 95 -14.88 9.70 4.09
N PRO A 96 -15.10 10.07 5.38
CA PRO A 96 -15.45 11.47 5.70
C PRO A 96 -14.28 12.41 5.43
N ALA A 97 -14.52 13.43 4.59
CA ALA A 97 -13.49 14.42 4.22
C ALA A 97 -12.96 15.22 5.42
N LYS A 98 -13.73 15.29 6.51
CA LYS A 98 -13.33 16.03 7.73
C LYS A 98 -12.00 15.56 8.32
N HIS A 99 -11.54 14.35 7.98
CA HIS A 99 -10.27 13.82 8.47
C HIS A 99 -9.06 14.31 7.67
N ILE A 100 -9.26 14.88 6.47
CA ILE A 100 -8.16 15.32 5.61
C ILE A 100 -7.23 16.32 6.31
N PRO A 101 -7.73 17.38 6.99
CA PRO A 101 -6.81 18.31 7.66
C PRO A 101 -5.93 17.65 8.72
N GLU A 102 -6.45 16.67 9.45
CA GLU A 102 -5.66 15.94 10.48
C GLU A 102 -4.57 15.09 9.82
N LEU A 103 -4.88 14.40 8.73
CA LEU A 103 -3.88 13.63 7.98
C LEU A 103 -2.80 14.56 7.42
N LEU A 104 -3.18 15.70 6.85
CA LEU A 104 -2.23 16.69 6.31
C LEU A 104 -1.33 17.24 7.44
N LYS A 105 -1.91 17.59 8.58
CA LYS A 105 -1.16 18.08 9.73
C LYS A 105 -0.10 17.06 10.16
N LYS A 106 -0.48 15.78 10.18
CA LYS A 106 0.45 14.69 10.51
C LYS A 106 1.56 14.57 9.47
N ALA A 107 1.22 14.69 8.17
CA ALA A 107 2.21 14.66 7.09
C ALA A 107 3.23 15.81 7.23
N LEU A 108 2.77 17.00 7.63
CA LEU A 108 3.64 18.16 7.84
C LEU A 108 4.62 17.97 9.00
N GLU A 109 4.41 16.99 9.89
CA GLU A 109 5.36 16.63 10.95
C GLU A 109 6.58 15.87 10.41
N GLY A 110 6.61 15.55 9.11
CA GLY A 110 7.75 14.90 8.47
C GLY A 110 7.47 13.53 7.88
N TYR A 111 6.21 13.13 7.82
CA TYR A 111 5.83 11.84 7.20
C TYR A 111 5.61 12.00 5.71
N ASP A 112 6.04 11.03 4.93
CA ASP A 112 5.86 11.02 3.48
C ASP A 112 4.48 10.49 3.08
N GLU A 113 3.90 9.63 3.93
CA GLU A 113 2.54 9.14 3.74
C GLU A 113 1.85 8.97 5.10
N VAL A 114 0.60 9.41 5.17
CA VAL A 114 -0.27 9.25 6.34
C VAL A 114 -1.55 8.57 5.90
N LEU A 115 -1.81 7.39 6.43
CA LEU A 115 -3.02 6.60 6.14
C LEU A 115 -4.15 6.98 7.10
N GLY A 116 -5.38 7.00 6.62
CA GLY A 116 -6.56 7.03 7.49
C GLY A 116 -6.97 5.61 7.82
N PHE A 117 -6.60 5.09 9.01
CA PHE A 117 -6.98 3.71 9.32
C PHE A 117 -8.44 3.67 9.80
N ARG A 118 -9.22 2.75 9.20
CA ARG A 118 -10.67 2.72 9.33
C ARG A 118 -11.13 2.15 10.68
N GLU A 119 -11.79 3.01 11.49
CA GLU A 119 -12.56 2.55 12.64
C GLU A 119 -13.99 2.32 12.13
N TYR A 120 -14.37 1.06 12.03
CA TYR A 120 -15.63 0.70 11.38
C TYR A 120 -16.84 1.06 12.23
N VAL A 121 -17.76 1.79 11.63
CA VAL A 121 -19.10 1.97 12.17
C VAL A 121 -19.84 0.63 12.00
N GLU A 122 -20.67 0.27 12.97
CA GLU A 122 -21.44 -0.97 12.92
C GLU A 122 -22.24 -1.06 11.60
N GLY A 123 -22.11 -2.20 10.92
CA GLY A 123 -22.77 -2.42 9.64
C GLY A 123 -22.07 -1.81 8.42
N SER A 124 -20.95 -1.10 8.59
CA SER A 124 -20.24 -0.47 7.46
C SER A 124 -19.57 -1.50 6.56
N GLN A 125 -19.14 -2.64 7.11
CA GLN A 125 -18.45 -3.67 6.32
C GLN A 125 -18.68 -5.06 6.92
N PRO A 126 -18.92 -6.09 6.09
CA PRO A 126 -19.06 -7.47 6.58
C PRO A 126 -17.79 -7.98 7.28
N LEU A 127 -17.97 -8.84 8.27
CA LEU A 127 -16.89 -9.42 9.08
C LEU A 127 -15.80 -10.09 8.23
N ILE A 128 -16.19 -10.77 7.15
CA ILE A 128 -15.23 -11.48 6.29
C ILE A 128 -14.20 -10.51 5.66
N TYR A 129 -14.64 -9.31 5.29
CA TYR A 129 -13.74 -8.29 4.71
C TYR A 129 -12.86 -7.67 5.79
N ARG A 130 -13.38 -7.50 7.01
CA ARG A 130 -12.60 -6.99 8.15
C ARG A 130 -11.50 -7.99 8.51
N LEU A 131 -11.85 -9.29 8.55
CA LEU A 131 -10.87 -10.35 8.81
C LEU A 131 -9.82 -10.40 7.69
N GLY A 132 -10.27 -10.33 6.43
CA GLY A 132 -9.36 -10.29 5.27
C GLY A 132 -8.38 -9.11 5.36
N ASN A 133 -8.88 -7.92 5.67
CA ASN A 133 -8.03 -6.75 5.85
C ASN A 133 -7.02 -6.96 6.99
N TYR A 134 -7.47 -7.52 8.11
CA TYR A 134 -6.59 -7.81 9.25
C TYR A 134 -5.45 -8.76 8.83
N VAL A 135 -5.78 -9.86 8.14
CA VAL A 135 -4.77 -10.85 7.71
C VAL A 135 -3.79 -10.21 6.73
N LEU A 136 -4.29 -9.46 5.73
CA LEU A 136 -3.43 -8.80 4.74
C LEU A 136 -2.55 -7.72 5.39
N THR A 137 -3.09 -6.99 6.36
CA THR A 137 -2.31 -5.99 7.12
C THR A 137 -1.20 -6.67 7.92
N LYS A 138 -1.49 -7.79 8.60
CA LYS A 138 -0.47 -8.54 9.36
C LYS A 138 0.62 -9.07 8.43
N LEU A 139 0.23 -9.61 7.27
CA LEU A 139 1.18 -10.06 6.26
C LEU A 139 2.09 -8.91 5.82
N PHE A 140 1.50 -7.78 5.48
CA PHE A 140 2.25 -6.58 5.08
C PHE A 140 3.24 -6.15 6.17
N ASN A 141 2.77 -6.06 7.42
CA ASN A 141 3.61 -5.64 8.55
C ASN A 141 4.84 -6.53 8.72
N ILE A 142 4.66 -7.86 8.58
CA ILE A 142 5.76 -8.83 8.66
C ILE A 142 6.75 -8.59 7.51
N LEU A 143 6.23 -8.46 6.28
CA LEU A 143 7.06 -8.39 5.08
C LEU A 143 7.82 -7.07 4.95
N PHE A 144 7.25 -5.97 5.46
CA PHE A 144 7.83 -4.63 5.32
C PHE A 144 8.24 -3.98 6.64
N ASN A 145 8.18 -4.76 7.74
CA ASN A 145 8.60 -4.33 9.08
C ASN A 145 7.89 -3.04 9.51
N THR A 146 6.57 -3.01 9.35
CA THR A 146 5.73 -1.88 9.76
C THR A 146 4.81 -2.30 10.91
N LYS A 147 4.10 -1.33 11.51
CA LYS A 147 3.16 -1.57 12.61
C LYS A 147 1.84 -0.85 12.35
N LEU A 148 1.32 -1.03 11.15
CA LEU A 148 0.09 -0.37 10.72
C LEU A 148 -1.13 -1.22 11.08
N ASN A 149 -2.29 -0.57 11.17
CA ASN A 149 -3.58 -1.21 11.48
C ASN A 149 -4.44 -1.42 10.23
N ASP A 150 -4.19 -0.68 9.14
CA ASP A 150 -5.04 -0.78 7.94
C ASP A 150 -4.27 -0.37 6.68
N VAL A 151 -3.69 -1.35 5.99
CA VAL A 151 -2.90 -1.10 4.77
C VAL A 151 -3.76 -1.02 3.51
N LEU A 152 -5.07 -1.33 3.61
CA LEU A 152 -5.98 -1.33 2.46
C LEU A 152 -6.92 -0.13 2.47
N THR A 153 -6.63 0.87 3.27
CA THR A 153 -7.46 2.09 3.32
C THR A 153 -7.36 2.87 2.01
N GLY A 154 -8.49 3.39 1.55
CA GLY A 154 -8.54 4.24 0.35
C GLY A 154 -8.38 5.72 0.65
N MET A 155 -8.17 6.10 1.92
CA MET A 155 -7.95 7.49 2.30
C MET A 155 -6.54 7.68 2.86
N TYR A 156 -5.76 8.54 2.20
CA TYR A 156 -4.39 8.83 2.64
C TYR A 156 -3.95 10.20 2.12
N VAL A 157 -2.99 10.78 2.82
CA VAL A 157 -2.26 11.98 2.36
C VAL A 157 -0.82 11.56 2.10
N VAL A 158 -0.29 11.94 0.94
CA VAL A 158 1.04 11.54 0.50
C VAL A 158 1.77 12.73 -0.11
N LYS A 159 3.08 12.76 0.09
CA LYS A 159 3.96 13.77 -0.51
C LYS A 159 3.98 13.58 -2.03
N THR A 160 3.65 14.64 -2.77
CA THR A 160 3.51 14.58 -4.23
C THR A 160 4.80 14.08 -4.90
N SER A 161 5.96 14.55 -4.44
CA SER A 161 7.26 14.15 -5.02
C SER A 161 7.50 12.65 -4.86
N LYS A 162 7.05 12.06 -3.75
CA LYS A 162 7.20 10.61 -3.50
C LYS A 162 6.23 9.79 -4.37
N LEU A 163 5.03 10.29 -4.54
CA LEU A 163 4.03 9.64 -5.41
C LEU A 163 4.50 9.64 -6.88
N ARG A 164 5.16 10.71 -7.31
CA ARG A 164 5.72 10.81 -8.67
C ARG A 164 6.86 9.83 -8.96
N GLU A 165 7.51 9.29 -7.94
CA GLU A 165 8.57 8.29 -8.12
C GLU A 165 8.01 6.94 -8.59
N LEU A 166 6.70 6.71 -8.43
CA LEU A 166 6.08 5.40 -8.70
C LEU A 166 5.86 5.14 -10.19
N ASN A 167 6.28 3.97 -10.63
CA ASN A 167 5.83 3.35 -11.87
C ASN A 167 4.84 2.26 -11.46
N PHE A 168 3.56 2.55 -11.55
CA PHE A 168 2.52 1.64 -11.05
C PHE A 168 2.51 0.33 -11.83
N GLU A 169 2.57 -0.80 -11.10
CA GLU A 169 2.50 -2.15 -11.67
C GLU A 169 1.09 -2.71 -11.68
N PHE A 170 0.24 -2.23 -10.75
CA PHE A 170 -1.07 -2.82 -10.52
C PHE A 170 -2.18 -1.83 -10.85
N SER A 171 -3.21 -2.33 -11.50
CA SER A 171 -4.37 -1.52 -11.89
C SER A 171 -5.57 -1.68 -10.94
N GLY A 172 -5.48 -2.60 -10.04
CA GLY A 172 -6.59 -2.98 -9.15
C GLY A 172 -6.56 -2.38 -7.75
N UNK A 173 -6.89 -3.00 -6.92
CA UNK A 173 -7.03 -2.72 -5.66
C UNK A 173 -5.87 -2.66 -4.88
N SER A 174 -4.95 -3.02 -5.38
CA SER A 174 -3.65 -3.06 -4.71
C SER A 174 -2.88 -1.76 -4.85
N VAL A 175 -3.45 -0.74 -5.46
CA VAL A 175 -2.73 0.52 -5.70
C VAL A 175 -2.34 1.20 -4.38
N GLU A 176 -3.20 1.18 -3.38
CA GLU A 176 -2.91 1.73 -2.05
C GLU A 176 -1.72 1.01 -1.41
N VAL A 177 -1.70 -0.31 -1.55
CA VAL A 177 -0.61 -1.14 -1.03
C VAL A 177 0.69 -0.84 -1.80
N GLU A 178 0.60 -0.60 -3.10
CA GLU A 178 1.77 -0.27 -3.93
C GLU A 178 2.37 1.08 -3.52
N VAL A 179 1.54 2.10 -3.31
CA VAL A 179 1.97 3.42 -2.81
C VAL A 179 2.63 3.25 -1.44
N LEU A 180 1.97 2.58 -0.53
CA LEU A 180 2.46 2.35 0.84
C LEU A 180 3.79 1.57 0.82
N THR A 181 3.90 0.54 0.00
CA THR A 181 5.13 -0.26 -0.11
C THR A 181 6.30 0.63 -0.54
N HIS A 182 6.07 1.48 -1.50
CA HIS A 182 7.11 2.43 -1.93
C HIS A 182 7.54 3.37 -0.80
N UNK A 183 6.64 3.89 -0.16
CA UNK A 183 6.87 4.74 0.84
C UNK A 183 7.53 4.18 1.95
N ALA A 184 7.10 3.01 2.41
CA ALA A 184 7.70 2.25 3.52
C ALA A 184 9.12 1.77 3.21
N SER A 185 9.35 1.32 1.99
CA SER A 185 10.63 0.72 1.57
C SER A 185 11.71 1.75 1.21
N THR A 186 11.35 2.95 0.82
CA THR A 186 12.33 3.95 0.39
C THR A 186 12.65 4.99 1.46
N SER A 187 11.65 5.48 2.21
CA SER A 187 11.89 6.47 3.27
C SER A 187 11.59 5.95 4.67
N GLY A 188 10.65 5.01 4.80
CA GLY A 188 10.17 4.51 6.07
C GLY A 188 9.33 5.52 6.87
N ARG A 189 9.02 6.67 6.30
CA ARG A 189 8.28 7.74 6.99
C ARG A 189 6.79 7.65 6.70
N VAL A 190 6.19 6.56 7.16
CA VAL A 190 4.75 6.30 7.02
C VAL A 190 4.12 6.20 8.40
N THR A 191 2.89 6.66 8.53
CA THR A 191 2.13 6.57 9.78
C THR A 191 0.64 6.52 9.46
N GLU A 192 -0.19 6.47 10.48
CA GLU A 192 -1.64 6.41 10.30
C GLU A 192 -2.36 7.22 11.38
N VAL A 193 -3.56 7.65 11.07
CA VAL A 193 -4.46 8.39 11.95
C VAL A 193 -5.81 7.67 11.92
N PRO A 194 -6.46 7.42 13.06
CA PRO A 194 -7.78 6.77 13.04
C PRO A 194 -8.82 7.68 12.40
N ILE A 195 -9.63 7.09 11.53
CA ILE A 195 -10.73 7.79 10.87
C ILE A 195 -12.01 6.97 11.00
N THR A 196 -13.15 7.63 10.94
CA THR A 196 -14.43 6.93 10.85
C THR A 196 -14.64 6.41 9.43
N TYR A 197 -15.42 5.34 9.29
CA TYR A 197 -15.67 4.72 7.99
C TYR A 197 -17.16 4.41 7.88
N ARG A 198 -17.81 5.01 6.90
CA ARG A 198 -19.24 4.93 6.71
C ARG A 198 -19.65 3.77 5.81
N ARG A 199 -20.93 3.44 5.83
CA ARG A 199 -21.52 2.51 4.88
C ARG A 199 -21.45 3.13 3.48
N ARG A 200 -21.03 2.33 2.50
CA ARG A 200 -20.89 2.74 1.10
C ARG A 200 -22.26 3.07 0.50
N LEU A 201 -22.30 4.14 -0.28
CA LEU A 201 -23.41 4.42 -1.20
C LEU A 201 -23.06 3.77 -2.54
N GLY A 202 -24.07 3.19 -3.19
CA GLY A 202 -23.87 2.53 -4.49
C GLY A 202 -23.42 1.07 -4.38
N ARG A 203 -23.08 0.50 -5.53
CA ARG A 203 -22.75 -0.93 -5.65
C ARG A 203 -21.32 -1.25 -5.23
N LYS A 204 -21.19 -2.35 -4.52
CA LYS A 204 -19.88 -2.86 -4.09
C LYS A 204 -19.09 -3.40 -5.29
N LYS A 205 -17.81 -3.06 -5.36
CA LYS A 205 -16.92 -3.46 -6.46
C LYS A 205 -15.93 -4.55 -6.09
N LEU A 206 -15.61 -4.71 -4.79
CA LEU A 206 -14.63 -5.70 -4.33
C LEU A 206 -15.33 -6.98 -3.85
N GLY A 207 -14.81 -8.12 -4.30
CA GLY A 207 -15.24 -9.45 -3.85
C GLY A 207 -14.19 -10.11 -2.97
N VAL A 208 -14.54 -11.28 -2.40
CA VAL A 208 -13.63 -12.07 -1.55
C VAL A 208 -12.37 -12.50 -2.34
N LEU A 209 -12.55 -12.84 -3.63
CA LEU A 209 -11.43 -13.25 -4.48
C LEU A 209 -10.39 -12.15 -4.68
N ASP A 210 -10.80 -10.89 -4.56
CA ASP A 210 -9.85 -9.77 -4.64
C ASP A 210 -8.87 -9.75 -3.47
N GLY A 211 -9.27 -10.30 -2.30
CA GLY A 211 -8.36 -10.48 -1.19
C GLY A 211 -7.17 -11.36 -1.53
N PHE A 212 -7.41 -12.48 -2.24
CA PHE A 212 -6.33 -13.36 -2.70
C PHE A 212 -5.43 -12.67 -3.72
N ARG A 213 -6.01 -11.87 -4.62
CA ARG A 213 -5.24 -11.09 -5.61
C ARG A 213 -4.33 -10.07 -4.89
N ILE A 214 -4.89 -9.35 -3.91
CA ILE A 214 -4.12 -8.39 -3.12
C ILE A 214 -2.99 -9.10 -2.36
N GLY A 215 -3.25 -10.28 -1.76
CA GLY A 215 -2.23 -11.07 -1.08
C GLY A 215 -1.08 -11.45 -2.00
N ARG A 216 -1.41 -11.93 -3.21
CA ARG A 216 -0.40 -12.26 -4.24
C ARG A 216 0.40 -11.01 -4.61
N ASP A 217 -0.27 -9.87 -4.76
CA ASP A 217 0.39 -8.61 -5.13
C ASP A 217 1.33 -8.12 -4.01
N ILE A 218 0.97 -8.32 -2.74
CA ILE A 218 1.86 -8.03 -1.60
C ILE A 218 3.14 -8.87 -1.70
N ILE A 219 3.01 -10.16 -2.00
CA ILE A 219 4.19 -11.05 -2.17
C ILE A 219 5.06 -10.57 -3.35
N ARG A 220 4.42 -10.18 -4.46
CA ARG A 220 5.13 -9.66 -5.65
C ARG A 220 5.86 -8.37 -5.34
N LEU A 221 5.23 -7.46 -4.58
CA LEU A 221 5.88 -6.22 -4.12
C LEU A 221 7.03 -6.53 -3.16
N THR A 222 6.88 -7.57 -2.32
CA THR A 222 7.96 -7.99 -1.43
C THR A 222 9.17 -8.45 -2.27
N TRP A 223 8.95 -9.19 -3.34
CA TRP A 223 10.06 -9.60 -4.24
C TRP A 223 10.77 -8.37 -4.82
N ARG A 224 10.00 -7.33 -5.17
CA ARG A 224 10.57 -6.11 -5.76
C ARG A 224 11.33 -5.24 -4.73
N TYR A 225 10.77 -5.08 -3.52
CA TYR A 225 11.30 -4.11 -2.54
C TYR A 225 12.10 -4.74 -1.40
N ASN A 226 11.85 -6.01 -1.09
CA ASN A 226 12.51 -6.73 0.02
C ASN A 226 12.73 -8.20 -0.33
N PRO A 227 13.43 -8.51 -1.42
CA PRO A 227 13.61 -9.90 -1.84
C PRO A 227 14.39 -10.73 -0.81
N ALA A 228 15.29 -10.10 -0.04
CA ALA A 228 16.07 -10.78 0.99
C ALA A 228 15.18 -11.52 1.99
N PHE A 229 14.02 -10.94 2.36
CA PHE A 229 13.09 -11.58 3.29
C PHE A 229 12.56 -12.90 2.72
N LEU A 230 12.13 -12.89 1.45
CA LEU A 230 11.58 -14.10 0.80
C LEU A 230 12.66 -15.17 0.64
N ILE A 231 13.88 -14.79 0.28
CA ILE A 231 15.00 -15.70 0.14
C ILE A 231 15.37 -16.30 1.51
N PHE A 232 15.39 -15.46 2.56
CA PHE A 232 15.62 -15.91 3.94
C PHE A 232 14.55 -16.91 4.40
N LEU A 233 13.28 -16.62 4.10
CA LEU A 233 12.17 -17.50 4.44
C LEU A 233 12.33 -18.86 3.75
N LEU A 234 12.63 -18.85 2.45
CA LEU A 234 12.87 -20.09 1.69
C LEU A 234 14.04 -20.88 2.31
N GLY A 235 15.13 -20.19 2.62
CA GLY A 235 16.29 -20.82 3.26
C GLY A 235 15.95 -21.49 4.58
N SER A 236 15.14 -20.81 5.40
CA SER A 236 14.70 -21.35 6.69
C SER A 236 13.78 -22.56 6.52
N LEU A 237 12.87 -22.50 5.54
CA LEU A 237 11.94 -23.60 5.24
C LEU A 237 12.67 -24.85 4.71
N LEU A 238 13.84 -24.69 4.13
CA LEU A 238 14.67 -25.81 3.68
C LEU A 238 15.62 -26.29 4.79
N LEU A 239 16.28 -25.35 5.47
CA LEU A 239 17.31 -25.65 6.47
C LEU A 239 16.75 -26.34 7.71
N ILE A 240 15.62 -25.83 8.24
CA ILE A 240 15.07 -26.40 9.50
C ILE A 240 14.66 -27.87 9.31
N PRO A 241 13.84 -28.23 8.30
CA PRO A 241 13.56 -29.66 8.07
C PRO A 241 14.80 -30.47 7.74
N GLY A 242 15.76 -29.90 7.03
CA GLY A 242 17.03 -30.58 6.71
C GLY A 242 17.80 -30.92 7.96
N LEU A 243 17.94 -30.00 8.91
CA LEU A 243 18.64 -30.23 10.18
C LEU A 243 17.88 -31.22 11.07
N LEU A 244 16.54 -31.13 11.11
CA LEU A 244 15.72 -32.06 11.89
C LEU A 244 15.85 -33.50 11.35
N LEU A 245 15.75 -33.63 10.02
CA LEU A 245 15.89 -34.96 9.39
C LEU A 245 17.31 -35.49 9.55
N GLY A 246 18.32 -34.62 9.42
CA GLY A 246 19.72 -34.98 9.64
C GLY A 246 19.97 -35.45 11.06
N GLY A 247 19.38 -34.75 12.05
CA GLY A 247 19.45 -35.15 13.46
C GLY A 247 18.80 -36.51 13.70
N TYR A 248 17.65 -36.74 13.08
CA TYR A 248 16.94 -38.03 13.13
C TYR A 248 17.83 -39.18 12.56
N VAL A 249 18.41 -38.93 11.39
CA VAL A 249 19.28 -39.91 10.72
C VAL A 249 20.54 -40.19 11.58
N ALA A 250 21.16 -39.13 12.10
CA ALA A 250 22.34 -39.27 12.97
C ALA A 250 22.03 -40.04 14.26
N TYR A 251 20.90 -39.75 14.90
CA TYR A 251 20.48 -40.46 16.11
C TYR A 251 20.38 -41.97 15.84
N HIS A 252 19.70 -42.37 14.76
CA HIS A 252 19.56 -43.80 14.43
C HIS A 252 20.88 -44.44 14.06
N TYR A 253 21.74 -43.72 13.35
CA TYR A 253 23.05 -44.22 12.99
C TYR A 253 23.91 -44.53 14.23
N PHE A 254 23.95 -43.64 15.21
CA PHE A 254 24.82 -43.78 16.38
C PHE A 254 24.20 -44.60 17.52
N PHE A 255 22.90 -44.57 17.70
CA PHE A 255 22.26 -45.13 18.88
C PHE A 255 21.42 -46.37 18.62
N THR A 256 20.87 -46.57 17.40
CA THR A 256 20.05 -47.74 17.07
C THR A 256 20.71 -48.66 16.03
N GLY A 257 21.77 -48.23 15.38
CA GLY A 257 22.45 -48.98 14.33
C GLY A 257 21.72 -48.99 12.99
N ILE A 258 20.58 -48.30 12.88
CA ILE A 258 19.79 -48.21 11.63
C ILE A 258 20.41 -47.15 10.72
N LYS A 259 20.71 -47.53 9.48
CA LYS A 259 21.33 -46.62 8.50
C LYS A 259 20.31 -46.21 7.46
N TYR A 260 19.91 -44.92 7.50
CA TYR A 260 18.95 -44.33 6.55
C TYR A 260 19.71 -43.58 5.46
N TYR A 261 20.15 -44.26 4.42
CA TYR A 261 20.97 -43.66 3.36
C TYR A 261 20.19 -42.62 2.54
N VAL A 262 18.97 -42.95 2.10
CA VAL A 262 18.16 -42.06 1.30
C VAL A 262 17.72 -40.84 2.11
N ARG A 263 17.24 -41.05 3.33
CA ARG A 263 16.85 -39.95 4.24
C ARG A 263 18.03 -39.04 4.55
N GLY A 264 19.22 -39.65 4.73
CA GLY A 264 20.46 -38.91 4.97
C GLY A 264 20.82 -38.02 3.78
N LEU A 265 20.69 -38.55 2.56
CA LEU A 265 20.95 -37.80 1.35
C LEU A 265 20.00 -36.64 1.23
N VAL A 266 18.70 -36.85 1.46
CA VAL A 266 17.67 -35.79 1.43
C VAL A 266 18.00 -34.72 2.48
N ALA A 267 18.40 -35.13 3.70
CA ALA A 267 18.78 -34.20 4.77
C ALA A 267 19.95 -33.30 4.36
N ILE A 268 20.97 -33.88 3.71
CA ILE A 268 22.14 -33.14 3.23
C ILE A 268 21.70 -32.15 2.16
N MET A 269 20.91 -32.59 1.19
CA MET A 269 20.43 -31.70 0.09
C MET A 269 19.63 -30.51 0.61
N LEU A 270 18.69 -30.77 1.54
CA LEU A 270 17.86 -29.70 2.14
C LEU A 270 18.74 -28.73 2.94
N THR A 271 19.68 -29.25 3.73
CA THR A 271 20.56 -28.41 4.56
C THR A 271 21.47 -27.55 3.71
N LEU A 272 22.09 -28.10 2.67
CA LEU A 272 22.95 -27.33 1.77
C LEU A 272 22.14 -26.28 1.00
N ALA A 273 20.96 -26.63 0.47
CA ALA A 273 20.10 -25.70 -0.22
C ALA A 273 19.66 -24.56 0.70
N GLY A 274 19.33 -24.90 1.96
CA GLY A 274 18.96 -23.91 2.98
C GLY A 274 20.09 -22.93 3.27
N PHE A 275 21.30 -23.43 3.47
CA PHE A 275 22.48 -22.58 3.71
C PHE A 275 22.77 -21.69 2.49
N GLN A 276 22.68 -22.23 1.28
CA GLN A 276 22.89 -21.43 0.06
C GLN A 276 21.87 -20.29 -0.03
N SER A 277 20.60 -20.56 0.29
CA SER A 277 19.55 -19.54 0.32
C SER A 277 19.84 -18.47 1.38
N LEU A 278 20.31 -18.86 2.58
CA LEU A 278 20.64 -17.86 3.61
C LEU A 278 21.80 -16.97 3.19
N ILE A 279 22.82 -17.54 2.53
CA ILE A 279 23.94 -16.77 1.98
C ILE A 279 23.44 -15.80 0.93
N ALA A 280 22.57 -16.26 0.02
CA ALA A 280 21.94 -15.41 -1.00
C ALA A 280 21.14 -14.27 -0.37
N ALA A 281 20.42 -14.53 0.73
CA ALA A 281 19.68 -13.51 1.46
C ALA A 281 20.61 -12.43 2.03
N LEU A 282 21.74 -12.84 2.61
CA LEU A 282 22.74 -11.89 3.14
C LEU A 282 23.32 -11.00 2.04
N ILE A 283 23.64 -11.61 0.88
CA ILE A 283 24.15 -10.85 -0.28
C ILE A 283 23.08 -9.85 -0.76
N THR A 284 21.82 -10.28 -0.83
CA THR A 284 20.71 -9.43 -1.24
C THR A 284 20.51 -8.26 -0.27
N LEU A 285 20.63 -8.50 1.04
CA LEU A 285 20.59 -7.43 2.07
C LEU A 285 21.70 -6.40 1.86
N TYR A 286 22.90 -6.88 1.56
CA TYR A 286 24.05 -5.99 1.31
C TYR A 286 23.79 -5.12 0.07
N VAL A 287 23.30 -5.74 -1.02
CA VAL A 287 22.95 -5.00 -2.26
C VAL A 287 21.89 -3.94 -1.97
N LYS A 288 20.87 -4.29 -1.20
CA LYS A 288 19.81 -3.35 -0.80
C LYS A 288 20.37 -2.18 0.02
N ARG A 289 21.28 -2.47 0.93
CA ARG A 289 21.94 -1.43 1.74
C ARG A 289 22.73 -0.46 0.86
N VAL A 290 23.45 -0.98 -0.15
CA VAL A 290 24.20 -0.17 -1.10
C VAL A 290 23.25 0.69 -1.93
N GLU A 291 22.14 0.12 -2.42
CA GLU A 291 21.10 0.84 -3.16
C GLU A 291 20.54 2.02 -2.34
N LEU A 292 20.18 1.78 -1.09
CA LEU A 292 19.64 2.84 -0.22
C LEU A 292 20.67 3.95 0.04
N ARG A 293 21.93 3.57 0.20
CA ARG A 293 23.02 4.55 0.38
C ARG A 293 23.15 5.44 -0.85
N ILE A 294 23.09 4.85 -2.05
CA ILE A 294 23.18 5.59 -3.32
C ILE A 294 21.99 6.54 -3.45
N LEU A 295 20.77 6.06 -3.17
CA LEU A 295 19.56 6.89 -3.25
C LEU A 295 19.61 8.09 -2.30
N ARG A 296 20.10 7.89 -1.07
CA ARG A 296 20.27 8.97 -0.09
C ARG A 296 21.30 10.00 -0.56
N SER A 297 22.38 9.55 -1.18
CA SER A 297 23.40 10.44 -1.73
C SER A 297 22.85 11.31 -2.87
N ILE A 298 22.03 10.71 -3.74
CA ILE A 298 21.38 11.43 -4.84
C ILE A 298 20.41 12.48 -4.28
N GLU A 299 19.62 12.11 -3.29
CA GLU A 299 18.65 13.02 -2.65
C GLU A 299 19.36 14.21 -1.99
N ALA A 300 20.49 13.95 -1.31
CA ALA A 300 21.30 15.01 -0.69
C ALA A 300 21.83 16.00 -1.72
N LEU A 301 22.25 15.52 -2.90
CA LEU A 301 22.72 16.39 -4.00
C LEU A 301 21.59 17.28 -4.53
N ARG A 302 20.39 16.73 -4.68
CA ARG A 302 19.21 17.49 -5.15
C ARG A 302 18.81 18.61 -4.18
N THR A 303 18.96 18.38 -2.87
CA THR A 303 18.60 19.38 -1.86
C THR A 303 19.66 20.45 -1.66
N SER A 304 20.85 20.26 -2.20
CA SER A 304 21.95 21.25 -2.12
C SER A 304 21.93 22.25 -3.29
N GLU A 305 21.10 22.05 -4.30
CA GLU A 305 20.86 22.97 -5.42
C GLU A 305 19.62 23.83 -5.17
#